data_954e8a14949b7a3493db71b923ca5e0e
#
_entry.id   954e8a14949b7a3493db71b923ca5e0e
#
_cell.length_a   1.000
_cell.length_b   1.000
_cell.length_c   1.000
_cell.angle_alpha   90.00
_cell.angle_beta   90.00
_cell.angle_gamma   90.00
#
_symmetry.space_group_name_H-M   'P 1'
#
loop_
_entity.id
_entity.type
_entity.pdbx_description
1 polymer ?
#
loop_
_entity_poly.entity_id
_entity_poly.type
_entity_poly.pdbx_seq_one_letter_code
_entity_poly.pdbx_strand_id
1 'polypeptide(L)'
;MKKYKYRKQFKYKGKMYSVYADDPVELGRKYGEKLRQLENDPQIIDEHTTLTIWAERCISAYKMNMAETTRKKFRLHVRATILKYIGDHRLIDITPMDIQDTLNQQAGKSKSQINTTYQALKFLFRHALDNHLIKEDPTAGLVRPSGTKGSRRALTAHEREMVLKVARTDRRYYAYLLMLECGCRPSEAFECMGRDIVLIDDYYMLHIRGTKTALADRYVPIPEDLLDLIIDTPKFEYISQNKAHNKITNQKLLWHWFSRQLNLAMGCKTYRNRLIPPYPLAMDLVPYCFRHEFCTNLARQGIDIRIAQKLMGHASIKTTGNIYTHVDNSLLMTAASLLGSKKDSISEKSHDGQGESTG
;
A
#
# COMPACT_ATOMS: atom_id res chain seq x y z
N MET A 1 3.03 41.91 39.28
CA MET A 1 4.14 41.54 38.38
C MET A 1 5.25 40.95 39.24
N LYS A 2 5.68 39.69 38.98
CA LYS A 2 6.88 39.11 39.64
C LYS A 2 8.11 39.92 39.22
N LYS A 3 8.81 40.54 40.17
CA LYS A 3 10.12 41.18 39.92
C LYS A 3 11.20 40.11 40.04
N TYR A 4 11.82 39.74 38.91
CA TYR A 4 13.00 38.88 38.88
C TYR A 4 14.24 39.70 39.26
N LYS A 5 15.22 39.08 39.99
CA LYS A 5 16.46 39.76 40.42
C LYS A 5 17.46 39.90 39.28
N TYR A 6 17.48 38.95 38.34
CA TYR A 6 18.49 38.90 37.27
C TYR A 6 17.84 38.90 35.92
N ARG A 7 18.43 39.60 34.95
CA ARG A 7 18.03 39.67 33.54
C ARG A 7 19.24 39.53 32.67
N LYS A 8 19.18 38.64 31.65
CA LYS A 8 20.14 38.57 30.54
C LYS A 8 19.45 38.92 29.25
N GLN A 9 19.96 39.93 28.54
CA GLN A 9 19.56 40.28 27.20
C GLN A 9 20.59 39.74 26.21
N PHE A 10 20.15 39.22 25.07
CA PHE A 10 21.02 38.78 24.01
C PHE A 10 20.34 38.95 22.67
N LYS A 11 21.17 39.16 21.64
CA LYS A 11 20.71 39.27 20.26
C LYS A 11 20.88 37.90 19.59
N TYR A 12 19.82 37.39 18.98
CA TYR A 12 19.84 36.17 18.17
C TYR A 12 19.22 36.46 16.83
N LYS A 13 19.97 36.29 15.73
CA LYS A 13 19.53 36.54 14.34
C LYS A 13 18.81 37.88 14.14
N GLY A 14 19.41 38.95 14.67
CA GLY A 14 18.88 40.31 14.54
C GLY A 14 17.76 40.68 15.51
N LYS A 15 17.14 39.74 16.23
CA LYS A 15 16.09 39.99 17.24
C LYS A 15 16.67 39.97 18.65
N MET A 16 16.14 40.86 19.50
CA MET A 16 16.51 40.92 20.93
C MET A 16 15.61 40.01 21.77
N TYR A 17 16.23 39.20 22.57
CA TYR A 17 15.57 38.31 23.54
C TYR A 17 16.01 38.64 24.95
N SER A 18 15.16 38.33 25.93
CA SER A 18 15.46 38.53 27.34
C SER A 18 15.04 37.28 28.12
N VAL A 19 15.90 36.87 29.06
CA VAL A 19 15.65 35.78 29.99
C VAL A 19 15.75 36.35 31.40
N TYR A 20 14.89 35.89 32.31
CA TYR A 20 14.76 36.37 33.67
C TYR A 20 14.83 35.22 34.65
N ALA A 21 15.52 35.42 35.79
CA ALA A 21 15.60 34.44 36.87
C ALA A 21 15.80 35.12 38.22
N ASP A 22 15.65 34.36 39.30
CA ASP A 22 15.82 34.84 40.66
C ASP A 22 17.25 34.57 41.19
N ASP A 23 18.03 33.71 40.48
CA ASP A 23 19.45 33.46 40.75
C ASP A 23 20.28 33.33 39.48
N PRO A 24 21.63 33.49 39.56
CA PRO A 24 22.52 33.43 38.40
C PRO A 24 22.61 32.05 37.72
N VAL A 25 22.50 30.96 38.49
CA VAL A 25 22.58 29.58 37.96
C VAL A 25 21.33 29.26 37.13
N GLU A 26 20.17 29.60 37.70
CA GLU A 26 18.90 29.48 36.98
C GLU A 26 18.87 30.36 35.71
N LEU A 27 19.45 31.57 35.79
CA LEU A 27 19.57 32.45 34.62
C LEU A 27 20.41 31.80 33.52
N GLY A 28 21.52 31.16 33.87
CA GLY A 28 22.37 30.42 32.93
C GLY A 28 21.62 29.24 32.26
N ARG A 29 20.91 28.46 33.08
CA ARG A 29 20.09 27.33 32.59
C ARG A 29 18.99 27.82 31.65
N LYS A 30 18.19 28.80 32.03
CA LYS A 30 17.12 29.38 31.21
C LYS A 30 17.65 30.03 29.93
N TYR A 31 18.83 30.64 29.98
CA TYR A 31 19.48 31.16 28.78
C TYR A 31 19.87 30.06 27.81
N GLY A 32 20.47 28.97 28.29
CA GLY A 32 20.80 27.81 27.46
C GLY A 32 19.56 27.12 26.85
N GLU A 33 18.50 26.98 27.66
CA GLU A 33 17.21 26.45 27.17
C GLU A 33 16.59 27.35 26.10
N LYS A 34 16.62 28.68 26.31
CA LYS A 34 16.10 29.65 25.35
C LYS A 34 16.91 29.65 24.04
N LEU A 35 18.23 29.52 24.11
CA LEU A 35 19.06 29.35 22.92
C LEU A 35 18.72 28.08 22.16
N ARG A 36 18.67 26.93 22.85
CA ARG A 36 18.26 25.65 22.23
C ARG A 36 16.88 25.72 21.60
N GLN A 37 15.94 26.42 22.27
CA GLN A 37 14.59 26.64 21.74
C GLN A 37 14.61 27.46 20.44
N LEU A 38 15.44 28.53 20.40
CA LEU A 38 15.59 29.37 19.20
C LEU A 38 16.34 28.67 18.08
N GLU A 39 17.34 27.84 18.40
CA GLU A 39 18.07 27.00 17.46
C GLU A 39 17.18 25.94 16.82
N ASN A 40 16.23 25.41 17.60
CA ASN A 40 15.29 24.39 17.13
C ASN A 40 13.93 24.95 16.68
N ASP A 41 13.79 26.30 16.57
CA ASP A 41 12.54 26.91 16.09
C ASP A 41 12.36 26.63 14.59
N PRO A 42 11.36 25.83 14.18
CA PRO A 42 11.14 25.48 12.77
C PRO A 42 10.75 26.69 11.89
N GLN A 43 10.50 27.86 12.49
CA GLN A 43 10.24 29.10 11.73
C GLN A 43 11.51 29.82 11.30
N ILE A 44 12.66 29.55 11.92
CA ILE A 44 13.94 30.19 11.62
C ILE A 44 14.75 29.23 10.73
N ILE A 45 14.87 29.57 9.48
CA ILE A 45 15.67 28.83 8.49
C ILE A 45 16.89 29.67 8.14
N ASP A 46 18.08 29.13 8.37
CA ASP A 46 19.38 29.77 8.12
C ASP A 46 20.48 28.73 7.88
N GLU A 47 21.74 29.19 7.87
CA GLU A 47 22.94 28.33 7.69
C GLU A 47 23.14 27.26 8.78
N HIS A 48 22.50 27.41 9.97
CA HIS A 48 22.54 26.43 11.04
C HIS A 48 21.37 25.44 11.01
N THR A 49 20.47 25.58 10.04
CA THR A 49 19.27 24.73 9.94
C THR A 49 19.66 23.29 9.66
N THR A 50 19.23 22.36 10.53
CA THR A 50 19.41 20.92 10.32
C THR A 50 18.40 20.38 9.32
N LEU A 51 18.71 19.21 8.72
CA LEU A 51 17.79 18.55 7.80
C LEU A 51 16.46 18.18 8.49
N THR A 52 16.48 17.86 9.79
CA THR A 52 15.26 17.59 10.57
C THR A 52 14.33 18.80 10.60
N ILE A 53 14.85 19.97 10.93
CA ILE A 53 14.07 21.23 10.97
C ILE A 53 13.53 21.57 9.60
N TRP A 54 14.38 21.49 8.58
CA TRP A 54 13.97 21.73 7.19
C TRP A 54 12.89 20.77 6.72
N ALA A 55 13.05 19.46 6.96
CA ALA A 55 12.11 18.44 6.51
C ALA A 55 10.69 18.66 7.08
N GLU A 56 10.58 18.97 8.38
CA GLU A 56 9.27 19.24 8.99
C GLU A 56 8.61 20.48 8.38
N ARG A 57 9.37 21.55 8.16
CA ARG A 57 8.87 22.77 7.53
C ARG A 57 8.49 22.53 6.05
N CYS A 58 9.37 21.88 5.30
CA CYS A 58 9.16 21.56 3.88
C CYS A 58 7.91 20.71 3.68
N ILE A 59 7.74 19.63 4.48
CA ILE A 59 6.56 18.78 4.41
C ILE A 59 5.29 19.56 4.77
N SER A 60 5.36 20.41 5.79
CA SER A 60 4.22 21.23 6.22
C SER A 60 3.81 22.25 5.16
N ALA A 61 4.77 22.90 4.50
CA ALA A 61 4.51 23.91 3.49
C ALA A 61 4.06 23.32 2.14
N TYR A 62 4.79 22.34 1.61
CA TYR A 62 4.62 21.88 0.22
C TYR A 62 3.73 20.65 0.07
N LYS A 63 3.30 19.99 1.17
CA LYS A 63 2.38 18.86 1.13
C LYS A 63 1.03 19.13 1.80
N MET A 64 0.62 20.38 1.90
CA MET A 64 -0.68 20.77 2.49
C MET A 64 -1.88 20.17 1.76
N ASN A 65 -1.84 20.07 0.45
CA ASN A 65 -2.92 19.53 -0.38
C ASN A 65 -3.05 18.00 -0.32
N MET A 66 -2.14 17.31 0.40
CA MET A 66 -2.26 15.87 0.60
C MET A 66 -3.21 15.55 1.76
N ALA A 67 -3.97 14.46 1.62
CA ALA A 67 -4.76 13.93 2.74
C ALA A 67 -3.87 13.73 3.98
N GLU A 68 -4.36 14.09 5.16
CA GLU A 68 -3.62 14.06 6.42
C GLU A 68 -2.97 12.70 6.70
N THR A 69 -3.68 11.60 6.43
CA THR A 69 -3.16 10.24 6.57
C THR A 69 -1.96 9.97 5.67
N THR A 70 -1.94 10.50 4.44
CA THR A 70 -0.84 10.36 3.48
C THR A 70 0.37 11.21 3.93
N ARG A 71 0.12 12.45 4.36
CA ARG A 71 1.15 13.35 4.88
C ARG A 71 1.82 12.77 6.13
N LYS A 72 1.02 12.22 7.07
CA LYS A 72 1.54 11.53 8.27
C LYS A 72 2.42 10.32 7.91
N LYS A 73 1.98 9.48 6.96
CA LYS A 73 2.78 8.34 6.47
C LYS A 73 4.08 8.80 5.83
N PHE A 74 4.06 9.85 5.02
CA PHE A 74 5.25 10.41 4.39
C PHE A 74 6.24 10.94 5.43
N ARG A 75 5.76 11.69 6.42
CA ARG A 75 6.58 12.19 7.54
C ARG A 75 7.25 11.04 8.30
N LEU A 76 6.50 10.00 8.66
CA LEU A 76 7.05 8.81 9.32
C LEU A 76 8.10 8.10 8.46
N HIS A 77 7.87 8.01 7.15
CA HIS A 77 8.83 7.42 6.22
C HIS A 77 10.13 8.22 6.17
N VAL A 78 10.05 9.55 6.01
CA VAL A 78 11.23 10.45 6.02
C VAL A 78 12.02 10.30 7.32
N ARG A 79 11.35 10.30 8.47
CA ARG A 79 12.00 10.08 9.78
C ARG A 79 12.74 8.74 9.85
N ALA A 80 12.09 7.67 9.42
CA ALA A 80 12.64 6.31 9.53
C ALA A 80 13.77 6.01 8.53
N THR A 81 13.81 6.67 7.37
CA THR A 81 14.71 6.31 6.26
C THR A 81 15.74 7.38 5.92
N ILE A 82 15.55 8.63 6.34
CA ILE A 82 16.42 9.75 6.03
C ILE A 82 16.94 10.40 7.31
N LEU A 83 16.03 10.94 8.14
CA LEU A 83 16.42 11.73 9.32
C LEU A 83 17.14 10.88 10.39
N LYS A 84 16.90 9.59 10.42
CA LYS A 84 17.64 8.65 11.29
C LYS A 84 19.15 8.68 11.04
N TYR A 85 19.59 9.00 9.82
CA TYR A 85 21.00 8.92 9.41
C TYR A 85 21.66 10.30 9.30
N ILE A 86 20.97 11.27 8.70
CA ILE A 86 21.52 12.60 8.40
C ILE A 86 20.66 13.74 8.95
N GLY A 87 19.67 13.46 9.80
CA GLY A 87 18.72 14.46 10.30
C GLY A 87 19.36 15.60 11.08
N ASP A 88 20.42 15.31 11.84
CA ASP A 88 21.12 16.28 12.68
C ASP A 88 22.21 17.07 11.94
N HIS A 89 22.54 16.71 10.70
CA HIS A 89 23.48 17.45 9.87
C HIS A 89 22.86 18.80 9.46
N ARG A 90 23.68 19.85 9.43
CA ARG A 90 23.27 21.14 8.85
C ARG A 90 23.03 20.94 7.36
N LEU A 91 21.99 21.56 6.86
CA LEU A 91 21.56 21.37 5.46
C LEU A 91 22.68 21.71 4.44
N ILE A 92 23.47 22.73 4.76
CA ILE A 92 24.58 23.20 3.91
C ILE A 92 25.81 22.27 3.90
N ASP A 93 25.95 21.41 4.90
CA ASP A 93 27.11 20.50 5.05
C ASP A 93 26.83 19.11 4.44
N ILE A 94 25.58 18.83 4.05
CA ILE A 94 25.21 17.53 3.50
C ILE A 94 25.77 17.37 2.09
N THR A 95 26.63 16.38 1.93
CA THR A 95 27.28 16.07 0.65
C THR A 95 26.47 15.09 -0.20
N PRO A 96 26.72 14.99 -1.52
CA PRO A 96 26.16 13.93 -2.36
C PRO A 96 26.44 12.52 -1.84
N MET A 97 27.59 12.30 -1.19
CA MET A 97 27.97 10.99 -0.63
C MET A 97 27.08 10.64 0.58
N ASP A 98 26.83 11.58 1.50
CA ASP A 98 25.95 11.35 2.65
C ASP A 98 24.55 10.94 2.20
N ILE A 99 24.05 11.53 1.11
CA ILE A 99 22.73 11.22 0.54
C ILE A 99 22.74 9.84 -0.13
N GLN A 100 23.82 9.51 -0.88
CA GLN A 100 23.97 8.20 -1.50
C GLN A 100 24.03 7.10 -0.43
N ASP A 101 24.80 7.29 0.63
CA ASP A 101 24.92 6.35 1.73
C ASP A 101 23.60 6.17 2.48
N THR A 102 22.87 7.26 2.71
CA THR A 102 21.52 7.22 3.29
C THR A 102 20.56 6.39 2.43
N LEU A 103 20.62 6.53 1.10
CA LEU A 103 19.80 5.73 0.19
C LEU A 103 20.26 4.27 0.14
N ASN A 104 21.56 4.01 0.21
CA ASN A 104 22.15 2.66 0.24
C ASN A 104 21.72 1.87 1.48
N GLN A 105 21.40 2.53 2.61
CA GLN A 105 20.80 1.87 3.79
C GLN A 105 19.44 1.20 3.48
N GLN A 106 18.84 1.50 2.32
CA GLN A 106 17.61 0.86 1.86
C GLN A 106 17.88 -0.35 0.95
N ALA A 107 19.14 -0.73 0.71
CA ALA A 107 19.49 -1.90 -0.10
C ALA A 107 18.81 -3.17 0.45
N GLY A 108 18.32 -4.03 -0.44
CA GLY A 108 17.58 -5.24 -0.08
C GLY A 108 16.11 -5.02 0.31
N LYS A 109 15.65 -3.78 0.49
CA LYS A 109 14.23 -3.47 0.67
C LYS A 109 13.48 -3.55 -0.66
N SER A 110 12.15 -3.41 -0.63
CA SER A 110 11.35 -3.42 -1.85
C SER A 110 11.71 -2.23 -2.77
N LYS A 111 11.67 -2.45 -4.10
CA LYS A 111 11.86 -1.37 -5.10
C LYS A 111 10.96 -0.16 -4.83
N SER A 112 9.73 -0.39 -4.36
CA SER A 112 8.78 0.67 -4.01
C SER A 112 9.28 1.51 -2.84
N GLN A 113 9.81 0.88 -1.79
CA GLN A 113 10.35 1.57 -0.62
C GLN A 113 11.58 2.39 -0.99
N ILE A 114 12.53 1.80 -1.73
CA ILE A 114 13.72 2.50 -2.23
C ILE A 114 13.30 3.72 -3.06
N ASN A 115 12.35 3.53 -3.99
CA ASN A 115 11.85 4.64 -4.81
C ASN A 115 11.16 5.73 -3.97
N THR A 116 10.42 5.37 -2.93
CA THR A 116 9.80 6.35 -2.02
C THR A 116 10.85 7.17 -1.28
N THR A 117 11.93 6.53 -0.78
CA THR A 117 13.05 7.23 -0.13
C THR A 117 13.79 8.14 -1.12
N TYR A 118 14.07 7.64 -2.33
CA TYR A 118 14.68 8.43 -3.41
C TYR A 118 13.87 9.68 -3.74
N GLN A 119 12.55 9.54 -3.93
CA GLN A 119 11.67 10.67 -4.21
C GLN A 119 11.57 11.64 -3.03
N ALA A 120 11.65 11.14 -1.80
CA ALA A 120 11.64 11.97 -0.60
C ALA A 120 12.94 12.80 -0.49
N LEU A 121 14.10 12.21 -0.76
CA LEU A 121 15.37 12.94 -0.83
C LEU A 121 15.30 14.04 -1.89
N LYS A 122 14.94 13.70 -3.12
CA LYS A 122 14.78 14.68 -4.20
C LYS A 122 13.80 15.79 -3.86
N PHE A 123 12.69 15.47 -3.23
CA PHE A 123 11.70 16.46 -2.79
C PHE A 123 12.30 17.45 -1.77
N LEU A 124 12.99 16.96 -0.74
CA LEU A 124 13.53 17.81 0.31
C LEU A 124 14.64 18.73 -0.23
N PHE A 125 15.57 18.21 -1.00
CA PHE A 125 16.72 18.98 -1.50
C PHE A 125 16.37 19.89 -2.67
N ARG A 126 15.43 19.49 -3.55
CA ARG A 126 14.88 20.37 -4.57
C ARG A 126 14.29 21.65 -3.96
N HIS A 127 13.41 21.48 -2.94
CA HIS A 127 12.85 22.64 -2.26
C HIS A 127 13.86 23.41 -1.42
N ALA A 128 14.94 22.78 -0.94
CA ALA A 128 16.02 23.50 -0.28
C ALA A 128 16.77 24.41 -1.27
N LEU A 129 17.00 23.92 -2.48
CA LEU A 129 17.60 24.70 -3.57
C LEU A 129 16.68 25.85 -4.01
N ASP A 130 15.40 25.55 -4.26
CA ASP A 130 14.38 26.52 -4.67
C ASP A 130 14.19 27.66 -3.63
N ASN A 131 14.47 27.39 -2.34
CA ASN A 131 14.44 28.36 -1.25
C ASN A 131 15.84 28.97 -0.91
N HIS A 132 16.84 28.75 -1.76
CA HIS A 132 18.20 29.27 -1.63
C HIS A 132 18.91 28.89 -0.30
N LEU A 133 18.55 27.76 0.30
CA LEU A 133 19.18 27.24 1.51
C LEU A 133 20.47 26.46 1.22
N ILE A 134 20.59 25.97 0.01
CA ILE A 134 21.77 25.31 -0.54
C ILE A 134 22.07 25.89 -1.91
N LYS A 135 23.33 25.81 -2.34
CA LYS A 135 23.78 26.38 -3.62
C LYS A 135 23.60 25.41 -4.79
N GLU A 136 23.72 24.11 -4.52
CA GLU A 136 23.65 23.04 -5.52
C GLU A 136 22.74 21.90 -5.02
N ASP A 137 22.17 21.14 -5.96
CA ASP A 137 21.33 19.97 -5.62
C ASP A 137 22.23 18.74 -5.38
N PRO A 138 22.45 18.31 -4.13
CA PRO A 138 23.29 17.17 -3.83
C PRO A 138 22.66 15.82 -4.24
N THR A 139 21.41 15.83 -4.73
CA THR A 139 20.72 14.63 -5.24
C THR A 139 20.84 14.45 -6.75
N ALA A 140 21.60 15.32 -7.47
CA ALA A 140 21.66 15.32 -8.93
C ALA A 140 22.13 13.96 -9.50
N GLY A 141 23.19 13.39 -8.95
CA GLY A 141 23.78 12.10 -9.37
C GLY A 141 23.30 10.87 -8.61
N LEU A 142 22.21 10.95 -7.83
CA LEU A 142 21.77 9.89 -6.92
C LEU A 142 21.36 8.60 -7.65
N VAL A 143 22.01 7.49 -7.32
CA VAL A 143 21.79 6.17 -7.91
C VAL A 143 20.98 5.29 -6.96
N ARG A 144 19.93 4.65 -7.49
CA ARG A 144 19.09 3.74 -6.69
C ARG A 144 19.76 2.38 -6.53
N PRO A 145 19.90 1.85 -5.30
CA PRO A 145 20.36 0.49 -5.08
C PRO A 145 19.33 -0.52 -5.62
N SER A 146 19.79 -1.75 -5.86
CA SER A 146 18.89 -2.84 -6.24
C SER A 146 17.92 -3.16 -5.11
N GLY A 147 16.69 -3.49 -5.47
CA GLY A 147 15.65 -3.85 -4.52
C GLY A 147 14.81 -5.03 -4.97
N THR A 148 14.17 -5.69 -4.01
CA THR A 148 13.29 -6.82 -4.29
C THR A 148 12.01 -6.35 -4.98
N LYS A 149 11.59 -7.11 -6.00
CA LYS A 149 10.27 -6.90 -6.61
C LYS A 149 9.27 -7.73 -5.81
N GLY A 150 8.43 -7.08 -5.03
CA GLY A 150 7.28 -7.76 -4.43
C GLY A 150 6.30 -8.13 -5.55
N SER A 151 5.95 -9.40 -5.67
CA SER A 151 4.84 -9.87 -6.50
C SER A 151 3.70 -10.30 -5.58
N ARG A 152 2.48 -9.99 -5.97
CA ARG A 152 1.30 -10.60 -5.38
C ARG A 152 0.91 -11.74 -6.30
N ARG A 153 0.56 -12.87 -5.71
CA ARG A 153 0.12 -14.04 -6.46
C ARG A 153 -1.37 -14.29 -6.29
N ALA A 154 -1.93 -15.02 -7.23
CA ALA A 154 -3.22 -15.66 -7.08
C ALA A 154 -3.16 -16.75 -5.98
N LEU A 155 -4.31 -17.14 -5.47
CA LEU A 155 -4.44 -18.25 -4.53
C LEU A 155 -4.23 -19.57 -5.26
N THR A 156 -3.67 -20.56 -4.56
CA THR A 156 -3.79 -21.95 -4.99
C THR A 156 -5.24 -22.42 -4.83
N ALA A 157 -5.63 -23.50 -5.53
CA ALA A 157 -6.98 -24.06 -5.41
C ALA A 157 -7.31 -24.41 -3.96
N HIS A 158 -6.36 -25.02 -3.25
CA HIS A 158 -6.52 -25.37 -1.83
C HIS A 158 -6.65 -24.16 -0.91
N GLU A 159 -5.82 -23.12 -1.13
CA GLU A 159 -5.94 -21.85 -0.38
C GLU A 159 -7.31 -21.21 -0.60
N ARG A 160 -7.79 -21.19 -1.86
CA ARG A 160 -9.11 -20.63 -2.19
C ARG A 160 -10.23 -21.39 -1.48
N GLU A 161 -10.20 -22.71 -1.50
CA GLU A 161 -11.16 -23.57 -0.79
C GLU A 161 -11.18 -23.28 0.72
N MET A 162 -10.00 -23.24 1.35
CA MET A 162 -9.88 -22.97 2.79
C MET A 162 -10.33 -21.54 3.15
N VAL A 163 -10.03 -20.55 2.32
CA VAL A 163 -10.50 -19.17 2.50
C VAL A 163 -12.03 -19.12 2.46
N LEU A 164 -12.67 -19.74 1.46
CA LEU A 164 -14.13 -19.80 1.35
C LEU A 164 -14.76 -20.51 2.55
N LYS A 165 -14.20 -21.66 2.92
CA LYS A 165 -14.67 -22.45 4.06
C LYS A 165 -14.64 -21.64 5.36
N VAL A 166 -13.51 -21.00 5.67
CA VAL A 166 -13.34 -20.26 6.92
C VAL A 166 -14.10 -18.93 6.89
N ALA A 167 -14.11 -18.22 5.76
CA ALA A 167 -14.75 -16.91 5.69
C ALA A 167 -16.27 -16.99 5.82
N ARG A 168 -16.90 -18.09 5.42
CA ARG A 168 -18.35 -18.33 5.57
C ARG A 168 -18.78 -18.60 7.01
N THR A 169 -17.86 -18.94 7.93
CA THR A 169 -18.21 -19.31 9.32
C THR A 169 -18.53 -18.12 10.22
N ASP A 170 -18.10 -16.92 9.83
CA ASP A 170 -18.24 -15.73 10.69
C ASP A 170 -18.39 -14.47 9.86
N ARG A 171 -19.47 -13.71 10.11
CA ARG A 171 -19.79 -12.46 9.39
C ARG A 171 -18.67 -11.43 9.43
N ARG A 172 -17.81 -11.46 10.45
CA ARG A 172 -16.62 -10.60 10.52
C ARG A 172 -15.67 -10.78 9.33
N TYR A 173 -15.68 -11.95 8.71
CA TYR A 173 -14.80 -12.31 7.59
C TYR A 173 -15.41 -12.05 6.21
N TYR A 174 -16.68 -11.63 6.12
CA TYR A 174 -17.35 -11.39 4.84
C TYR A 174 -16.64 -10.36 3.96
N ALA A 175 -15.91 -9.41 4.55
CA ALA A 175 -15.06 -8.52 3.75
C ALA A 175 -14.04 -9.29 2.89
N TYR A 176 -13.54 -10.45 3.35
CA TYR A 176 -12.61 -11.27 2.59
C TYR A 176 -13.31 -11.99 1.43
N LEU A 177 -14.59 -12.38 1.61
CA LEU A 177 -15.42 -12.90 0.51
C LEU A 177 -15.68 -11.82 -0.53
N LEU A 178 -16.03 -10.58 -0.12
CA LEU A 178 -16.20 -9.45 -1.04
C LEU A 178 -14.91 -9.12 -1.82
N MET A 179 -13.73 -9.31 -1.22
CA MET A 179 -12.47 -9.17 -1.93
C MET A 179 -12.25 -10.30 -2.95
N LEU A 180 -12.60 -11.53 -2.57
CA LEU A 180 -12.37 -12.75 -3.37
C LEU A 180 -13.37 -12.89 -4.52
N GLU A 181 -14.65 -12.59 -4.28
CA GLU A 181 -15.75 -12.86 -5.21
C GLU A 181 -16.28 -11.60 -5.93
N CYS A 182 -16.02 -10.39 -5.39
CA CYS A 182 -16.42 -9.12 -6.02
C CYS A 182 -15.23 -8.19 -6.29
N GLY A 183 -14.00 -8.63 -5.99
CA GLY A 183 -12.80 -7.86 -6.28
C GLY A 183 -12.70 -6.53 -5.54
N CYS A 184 -13.35 -6.35 -4.38
CA CYS A 184 -13.23 -5.15 -3.56
C CYS A 184 -11.79 -4.89 -3.13
N ARG A 185 -11.38 -3.61 -3.03
CA ARG A 185 -10.18 -3.27 -2.26
C ARG A 185 -10.44 -3.51 -0.76
N PRO A 186 -9.41 -3.78 0.06
CA PRO A 186 -9.64 -4.00 1.49
C PRO A 186 -10.45 -2.88 2.15
N SER A 187 -10.15 -1.62 1.86
CA SER A 187 -10.92 -0.48 2.40
C SER A 187 -12.37 -0.45 1.91
N GLU A 188 -12.64 -0.81 0.65
CA GLU A 188 -13.98 -0.86 0.08
C GLU A 188 -14.80 -1.97 0.74
N ALA A 189 -14.23 -3.18 0.86
CA ALA A 189 -14.92 -4.36 1.41
C ALA A 189 -15.41 -4.15 2.85
N PHE A 190 -14.68 -3.39 3.67
CA PHE A 190 -15.08 -3.05 5.03
C PHE A 190 -16.04 -1.86 5.13
N GLU A 191 -16.32 -1.16 4.01
CA GLU A 191 -17.29 -0.07 3.94
C GLU A 191 -18.62 -0.49 3.33
N CYS A 192 -18.69 -1.65 2.65
CA CYS A 192 -19.92 -2.14 2.04
C CYS A 192 -21.01 -2.40 3.08
N MET A 193 -22.21 -1.93 2.78
CA MET A 193 -23.41 -2.04 3.61
C MET A 193 -24.53 -2.78 2.86
N GLY A 194 -25.59 -3.20 3.56
CA GLY A 194 -26.75 -3.84 2.92
C GLY A 194 -27.39 -2.99 1.81
N ARG A 195 -27.38 -1.65 1.93
CA ARG A 195 -27.87 -0.72 0.89
C ARG A 195 -27.05 -0.74 -0.41
N ASP A 196 -25.88 -1.34 -0.38
CA ASP A 196 -25.00 -1.42 -1.56
C ASP A 196 -25.29 -2.71 -2.37
N ILE A 197 -26.16 -3.60 -1.87
CA ILE A 197 -26.73 -4.73 -2.60
C ILE A 197 -27.93 -4.18 -3.40
N VAL A 198 -27.84 -4.16 -4.71
CA VAL A 198 -28.87 -3.58 -5.58
C VAL A 198 -29.26 -4.56 -6.67
N LEU A 199 -30.54 -4.54 -7.09
CA LEU A 199 -31.04 -5.31 -8.23
C LEU A 199 -31.00 -4.42 -9.46
N ILE A 200 -30.32 -4.86 -10.54
CA ILE A 200 -30.23 -4.17 -11.83
C ILE A 200 -30.50 -5.21 -12.92
N ASP A 201 -31.51 -4.99 -13.74
CA ASP A 201 -31.87 -5.88 -14.86
C ASP A 201 -31.88 -7.37 -14.46
N ASP A 202 -32.58 -7.70 -13.35
CA ASP A 202 -32.72 -9.04 -12.77
C ASP A 202 -31.45 -9.65 -12.18
N TYR A 203 -30.33 -8.89 -12.09
CA TYR A 203 -29.09 -9.34 -11.47
C TYR A 203 -28.80 -8.58 -10.19
N TYR A 204 -28.42 -9.30 -9.12
CA TYR A 204 -27.91 -8.67 -7.92
C TYR A 204 -26.48 -8.20 -8.11
N MET A 205 -26.28 -6.92 -7.88
CA MET A 205 -25.00 -6.24 -8.04
C MET A 205 -24.55 -5.62 -6.71
N LEU A 206 -23.27 -5.65 -6.45
CA LEU A 206 -22.66 -4.88 -5.36
C LEU A 206 -22.22 -3.51 -5.88
N HIS A 207 -22.81 -2.44 -5.36
CA HIS A 207 -22.36 -1.07 -5.61
C HIS A 207 -21.14 -0.75 -4.77
N ILE A 208 -19.96 -0.77 -5.35
CA ILE A 208 -18.70 -0.43 -4.66
C ILE A 208 -18.44 1.06 -4.81
N ARG A 209 -18.68 1.81 -3.75
CA ARG A 209 -18.50 3.26 -3.71
C ARG A 209 -17.02 3.61 -3.58
N GLY A 210 -16.45 4.20 -4.58
CA GLY A 210 -15.06 4.60 -4.61
C GLY A 210 -14.89 6.09 -4.90
N THR A 211 -14.04 6.77 -4.12
CA THR A 211 -13.79 8.21 -4.27
C THR A 211 -12.42 8.53 -4.83
N LYS A 212 -11.55 7.52 -5.00
CA LYS A 212 -10.13 7.73 -5.32
C LYS A 212 -9.85 7.97 -6.81
N THR A 213 -10.66 7.40 -7.69
CA THR A 213 -10.55 7.54 -9.16
C THR A 213 -11.95 7.45 -9.78
N ALA A 214 -12.14 7.98 -10.99
CA ALA A 214 -13.43 7.92 -11.69
C ALA A 214 -13.97 6.49 -11.89
N LEU A 215 -13.10 5.49 -12.03
CA LEU A 215 -13.49 4.07 -12.15
C LEU A 215 -13.60 3.36 -10.79
N ALA A 216 -13.42 4.05 -9.68
CA ALA A 216 -13.51 3.43 -8.36
C ALA A 216 -14.97 3.18 -7.96
N ASP A 217 -15.90 4.03 -8.38
CA ASP A 217 -17.35 3.84 -8.23
C ASP A 217 -17.82 2.87 -9.33
N ARG A 218 -18.37 1.71 -8.94
CA ARG A 218 -18.71 0.65 -9.88
C ARG A 218 -19.69 -0.37 -9.32
N TYR A 219 -20.36 -1.07 -10.21
CA TYR A 219 -21.21 -2.21 -9.91
C TYR A 219 -20.51 -3.50 -10.31
N VAL A 220 -20.59 -4.52 -9.43
CA VAL A 220 -19.97 -5.84 -9.67
C VAL A 220 -21.04 -6.90 -9.39
N PRO A 221 -21.23 -7.90 -10.29
CA PRO A 221 -22.15 -9.01 -10.06
C PRO A 221 -21.80 -9.75 -8.74
N ILE A 222 -22.83 -10.12 -7.98
CA ILE A 222 -22.69 -10.91 -6.76
C ILE A 222 -22.96 -12.37 -7.14
N PRO A 223 -22.01 -13.32 -6.93
CA PRO A 223 -22.27 -14.74 -7.10
C PRO A 223 -23.36 -15.22 -6.15
N GLU A 224 -24.16 -16.19 -6.57
CA GLU A 224 -25.31 -16.74 -5.83
C GLU A 224 -24.93 -17.19 -4.41
N ASP A 225 -23.90 -18.01 -4.30
CA ASP A 225 -23.36 -18.49 -3.00
C ASP A 225 -22.97 -17.38 -2.01
N LEU A 226 -22.56 -16.21 -2.51
CA LEU A 226 -22.25 -15.05 -1.68
C LEU A 226 -23.52 -14.27 -1.37
N LEU A 227 -24.41 -14.13 -2.36
CA LEU A 227 -25.69 -13.44 -2.20
C LEU A 227 -26.50 -14.03 -1.04
N ASP A 228 -26.64 -15.35 -0.98
CA ASP A 228 -27.34 -16.07 0.09
C ASP A 228 -26.85 -15.72 1.49
N LEU A 229 -25.56 -15.39 1.62
CA LEU A 229 -24.96 -15.00 2.90
C LEU A 229 -25.23 -13.54 3.29
N ILE A 230 -25.46 -12.66 2.31
CA ILE A 230 -25.44 -11.22 2.54
C ILE A 230 -26.75 -10.51 2.21
N ILE A 231 -27.70 -11.15 1.51
CA ILE A 231 -28.95 -10.53 1.03
C ILE A 231 -29.80 -9.96 2.17
N ASP A 232 -29.85 -10.65 3.30
CA ASP A 232 -30.63 -10.24 4.48
C ASP A 232 -29.91 -9.16 5.33
N THR A 233 -28.80 -8.59 4.84
CA THR A 233 -28.12 -7.51 5.56
C THR A 233 -29.00 -6.26 5.58
N PRO A 234 -29.36 -5.70 6.77
CA PRO A 234 -30.12 -4.46 6.85
C PRO A 234 -29.41 -3.31 6.12
N LYS A 235 -30.21 -2.44 5.49
CA LYS A 235 -29.68 -1.36 4.60
C LYS A 235 -28.55 -0.53 5.19
N PHE A 236 -28.60 -0.25 6.49
CA PHE A 236 -27.64 0.63 7.17
C PHE A 236 -26.62 -0.15 8.03
N GLU A 237 -26.58 -1.45 7.91
CA GLU A 237 -25.56 -2.28 8.55
C GLU A 237 -24.44 -2.64 7.57
N TYR A 238 -23.24 -2.81 8.11
CA TYR A 238 -22.10 -3.30 7.33
C TYR A 238 -22.25 -4.77 6.98
N ILE A 239 -21.94 -5.16 5.76
CA ILE A 239 -21.93 -6.58 5.35
C ILE A 239 -20.95 -7.36 6.21
N SER A 240 -19.74 -6.82 6.42
CA SER A 240 -18.75 -7.35 7.35
C SER A 240 -18.73 -6.51 8.63
N GLN A 241 -19.20 -7.08 9.73
CA GLN A 241 -19.39 -6.35 10.99
C GLN A 241 -18.94 -7.18 12.19
N ASN A 242 -18.68 -6.50 13.31
CA ASN A 242 -18.36 -7.16 14.57
C ASN A 242 -19.64 -7.70 15.24
N LYS A 243 -19.49 -8.40 16.37
CA LYS A 243 -20.63 -8.97 17.12
C LYS A 243 -21.63 -7.92 17.64
N ALA A 244 -21.23 -6.67 17.75
CA ALA A 244 -22.08 -5.56 18.15
C ALA A 244 -22.66 -4.79 16.94
N HIS A 245 -22.69 -5.41 15.76
CA HIS A 245 -23.20 -4.84 14.50
C HIS A 245 -22.48 -3.55 14.03
N ASN A 246 -21.28 -3.31 14.56
CA ASN A 246 -20.48 -2.13 14.20
C ASN A 246 -19.41 -2.46 13.17
N LYS A 247 -18.93 -1.42 12.50
CA LYS A 247 -17.81 -1.48 11.58
C LYS A 247 -16.56 -2.04 12.22
N ILE A 248 -15.82 -2.86 11.47
CA ILE A 248 -14.52 -3.38 11.87
C ILE A 248 -13.45 -2.32 11.61
N THR A 249 -12.90 -1.75 12.67
CA THR A 249 -11.87 -0.71 12.59
C THR A 249 -10.45 -1.28 12.60
N ASN A 250 -10.19 -2.38 13.33
CA ASN A 250 -8.88 -3.00 13.41
C ASN A 250 -8.75 -4.20 12.45
N GLN A 251 -8.55 -3.89 11.16
CA GLN A 251 -8.40 -4.89 10.10
C GLN A 251 -7.16 -5.78 10.29
N LYS A 252 -6.08 -5.27 10.93
CA LYS A 252 -4.88 -6.08 11.21
C LYS A 252 -5.16 -7.18 12.23
N LEU A 253 -5.89 -6.86 13.28
CA LEU A 253 -6.27 -7.84 14.29
C LEU A 253 -7.23 -8.88 13.71
N LEU A 254 -8.17 -8.43 12.88
CA LEU A 254 -9.07 -9.37 12.19
C LEU A 254 -8.30 -10.32 11.28
N TRP A 255 -7.33 -9.80 10.51
CA TRP A 255 -6.46 -10.63 9.68
C TRP A 255 -5.64 -11.64 10.49
N HIS A 256 -5.13 -11.24 11.66
CA HIS A 256 -4.43 -12.15 12.56
C HIS A 256 -5.33 -13.30 13.01
N TRP A 257 -6.59 -13.02 13.37
CA TRP A 257 -7.54 -14.06 13.74
C TRP A 257 -7.94 -14.94 12.55
N PHE A 258 -8.20 -14.33 11.40
CA PHE A 258 -8.55 -15.06 10.19
C PHE A 258 -7.41 -15.99 9.73
N SER A 259 -6.18 -15.49 9.68
CA SER A 259 -5.01 -16.30 9.32
C SER A 259 -4.76 -17.45 10.32
N ARG A 260 -5.07 -17.23 11.59
CA ARG A 260 -5.07 -18.31 12.57
C ARG A 260 -6.11 -19.38 12.25
N GLN A 261 -7.34 -19.00 11.91
CA GLN A 261 -8.39 -19.96 11.52
C GLN A 261 -8.04 -20.70 10.23
N LEU A 262 -7.43 -20.01 9.25
CA LEU A 262 -6.93 -20.66 8.03
C LEU A 262 -5.87 -21.73 8.36
N ASN A 263 -4.89 -21.41 9.20
CA ASN A 263 -3.88 -22.39 9.61
C ASN A 263 -4.53 -23.62 10.29
N LEU A 264 -5.52 -23.42 11.15
CA LEU A 264 -6.25 -24.52 11.78
C LEU A 264 -7.02 -25.36 10.76
N ALA A 265 -7.73 -24.72 9.84
CA ALA A 265 -8.48 -25.39 8.77
C ALA A 265 -7.57 -26.20 7.84
N MET A 266 -6.33 -25.75 7.65
CA MET A 266 -5.28 -26.43 6.89
C MET A 266 -4.50 -27.48 7.69
N GLY A 267 -4.94 -27.81 8.91
CA GLY A 267 -4.38 -28.87 9.73
C GLY A 267 -3.19 -28.50 10.62
N CYS A 268 -2.95 -27.19 10.84
CA CYS A 268 -1.89 -26.77 11.77
C CYS A 268 -2.14 -27.27 13.20
N LYS A 269 -1.12 -27.84 13.81
CA LYS A 269 -1.18 -28.32 15.20
C LYS A 269 -1.20 -27.18 16.20
N THR A 270 -1.77 -27.43 17.38
CA THR A 270 -1.81 -26.46 18.49
C THR A 270 -1.30 -27.06 19.78
N TYR A 271 -0.66 -26.23 20.59
CA TYR A 271 -0.30 -26.53 21.97
C TYR A 271 -0.65 -25.33 22.86
N ARG A 272 -1.39 -25.58 23.96
CA ARG A 272 -1.87 -24.55 24.87
C ARG A 272 -2.52 -23.37 24.13
N ASN A 273 -3.37 -23.68 23.15
CA ASN A 273 -4.07 -22.71 22.30
C ASN A 273 -3.16 -21.84 21.40
N ARG A 274 -1.88 -22.22 21.19
CA ARG A 274 -0.95 -21.57 20.26
C ARG A 274 -0.70 -22.47 19.07
N LEU A 275 -0.60 -21.90 17.87
CA LEU A 275 -0.20 -22.63 16.67
C LEU A 275 1.27 -23.08 16.81
N ILE A 276 1.56 -24.29 16.35
CA ILE A 276 2.92 -24.87 16.35
C ILE A 276 3.40 -24.96 14.91
N PRO A 277 4.64 -24.54 14.60
CA PRO A 277 5.22 -24.75 13.27
C PRO A 277 5.32 -26.24 12.89
N PRO A 278 5.34 -26.58 11.58
CA PRO A 278 5.25 -25.65 10.47
C PRO A 278 3.84 -25.08 10.27
N TYR A 279 3.77 -23.80 9.84
CA TYR A 279 2.49 -23.16 9.51
C TYR A 279 2.15 -23.47 8.05
N PRO A 280 0.99 -24.14 7.77
CA PRO A 280 0.63 -24.48 6.39
C PRO A 280 0.22 -23.27 5.55
N LEU A 281 -0.27 -22.19 6.20
CA LEU A 281 -0.59 -20.95 5.49
C LEU A 281 0.67 -20.26 5.00
N ALA A 282 0.76 -20.00 3.70
CA ALA A 282 1.90 -19.30 3.11
C ALA A 282 2.05 -17.88 3.66
N MET A 283 3.28 -17.48 3.99
CA MET A 283 3.58 -16.18 4.61
C MET A 283 3.29 -14.98 3.71
N ASP A 284 3.28 -15.18 2.39
CA ASP A 284 2.99 -14.16 1.40
C ASP A 284 1.49 -13.99 1.12
N LEU A 285 0.64 -14.86 1.67
CA LEU A 285 -0.81 -14.72 1.59
C LEU A 285 -1.27 -13.57 2.50
N VAL A 286 -1.81 -12.54 1.87
CA VAL A 286 -2.36 -11.35 2.53
C VAL A 286 -3.71 -11.00 1.92
N PRO A 287 -4.58 -10.22 2.59
CA PRO A 287 -5.94 -9.93 2.11
C PRO A 287 -6.00 -9.42 0.67
N TYR A 288 -4.99 -8.67 0.22
CA TYR A 288 -4.96 -8.17 -1.15
C TYR A 288 -4.78 -9.28 -2.21
N CYS A 289 -4.29 -10.48 -1.82
CA CYS A 289 -4.21 -11.64 -2.70
C CYS A 289 -5.62 -12.13 -3.12
N PHE A 290 -6.64 -11.93 -2.29
CA PHE A 290 -8.03 -12.29 -2.62
C PHE A 290 -8.55 -11.47 -3.79
N ARG A 291 -8.32 -10.14 -3.77
CA ARG A 291 -8.67 -9.29 -4.90
C ARG A 291 -7.82 -9.62 -6.14
N HIS A 292 -6.56 -10.02 -5.96
CA HIS A 292 -5.71 -10.47 -7.06
C HIS A 292 -6.28 -11.74 -7.69
N GLU A 293 -6.71 -12.70 -6.87
CA GLU A 293 -7.37 -13.93 -7.31
C GLU A 293 -8.63 -13.64 -8.11
N PHE A 294 -9.49 -12.71 -7.67
CA PHE A 294 -10.67 -12.30 -8.46
C PHE A 294 -10.27 -11.86 -9.87
N CYS A 295 -9.27 -11.00 -10.00
CA CYS A 295 -8.78 -10.55 -11.31
C CYS A 295 -8.22 -11.72 -12.15
N THR A 296 -7.47 -12.63 -11.52
CA THR A 296 -6.92 -13.82 -12.17
C THR A 296 -8.04 -14.77 -12.64
N ASN A 297 -9.11 -14.90 -11.82
CA ASN A 297 -10.25 -15.72 -12.16
C ASN A 297 -11.04 -15.16 -13.35
N LEU A 298 -11.22 -13.83 -13.44
CA LEU A 298 -11.79 -13.19 -14.63
C LEU A 298 -10.99 -13.52 -15.89
N ALA A 299 -9.65 -13.49 -15.79
CA ALA A 299 -8.79 -13.85 -16.91
C ALA A 299 -8.94 -15.34 -17.29
N ARG A 300 -8.97 -16.26 -16.31
CA ARG A 300 -9.19 -17.70 -16.55
C ARG A 300 -10.53 -18.00 -17.21
N GLN A 301 -11.55 -17.19 -16.91
CA GLN A 301 -12.89 -17.28 -17.52
C GLN A 301 -12.97 -16.62 -18.89
N GLY A 302 -11.88 -16.05 -19.41
CA GLY A 302 -11.86 -15.41 -20.73
C GLY A 302 -12.59 -14.05 -20.78
N ILE A 303 -12.86 -13.42 -19.64
CA ILE A 303 -13.50 -12.10 -19.59
C ILE A 303 -12.59 -11.07 -20.22
N ASP A 304 -13.13 -10.24 -21.12
CA ASP A 304 -12.36 -9.16 -21.78
C ASP A 304 -11.66 -8.26 -20.76
N ILE A 305 -10.40 -7.94 -21.02
CA ILE A 305 -9.55 -7.17 -20.11
C ILE A 305 -10.14 -5.78 -19.77
N ARG A 306 -10.91 -5.17 -20.68
CA ARG A 306 -11.56 -3.87 -20.46
C ARG A 306 -12.75 -3.99 -19.51
N ILE A 307 -13.49 -5.12 -19.60
CA ILE A 307 -14.56 -5.45 -18.66
C ILE A 307 -13.94 -5.71 -17.29
N ALA A 308 -12.90 -6.54 -17.22
CA ALA A 308 -12.19 -6.80 -15.98
C ALA A 308 -11.59 -5.53 -15.35
N GLN A 309 -11.05 -4.61 -16.15
CA GLN A 309 -10.59 -3.30 -15.67
C GLN A 309 -11.71 -2.51 -14.99
N LYS A 310 -12.91 -2.49 -15.58
CA LYS A 310 -14.10 -1.82 -15.01
C LYS A 310 -14.52 -2.49 -13.70
N LEU A 311 -14.70 -3.82 -13.69
CA LEU A 311 -15.06 -4.59 -12.49
C LEU A 311 -14.04 -4.41 -11.36
N MET A 312 -12.76 -4.37 -11.70
CA MET A 312 -11.68 -4.11 -10.74
C MET A 312 -11.59 -2.64 -10.31
N GLY A 313 -12.13 -1.69 -11.08
CA GLY A 313 -11.95 -0.26 -10.82
C GLY A 313 -10.48 0.18 -10.91
N HIS A 314 -9.72 -0.35 -11.88
CA HIS A 314 -8.34 0.04 -12.13
C HIS A 314 -8.29 1.27 -13.02
N ALA A 315 -7.65 2.35 -12.58
CA ALA A 315 -7.47 3.57 -13.36
C ALA A 315 -6.66 3.35 -14.65
N SER A 316 -5.79 2.33 -14.66
CA SER A 316 -4.95 2.00 -15.82
C SER A 316 -5.12 0.53 -16.19
N ILE A 317 -5.36 0.28 -17.48
CA ILE A 317 -5.45 -1.08 -18.05
C ILE A 317 -4.15 -1.88 -17.83
N LYS A 318 -3.00 -1.21 -17.76
CA LYS A 318 -1.71 -1.84 -17.48
C LYS A 318 -1.72 -2.63 -16.16
N THR A 319 -2.47 -2.16 -15.16
CA THR A 319 -2.59 -2.86 -13.87
C THR A 319 -3.31 -4.19 -14.02
N THR A 320 -4.38 -4.24 -14.81
CA THR A 320 -5.12 -5.47 -15.14
C THR A 320 -4.28 -6.36 -16.06
N GLY A 321 -3.66 -5.77 -17.09
CA GLY A 321 -2.82 -6.48 -18.06
C GLY A 321 -1.66 -7.24 -17.42
N ASN A 322 -1.00 -6.67 -16.44
CA ASN A 322 0.07 -7.36 -15.70
C ASN A 322 -0.39 -8.65 -14.98
N ILE A 323 -1.69 -8.78 -14.69
CA ILE A 323 -2.27 -10.00 -14.10
C ILE A 323 -2.65 -10.98 -15.20
N TYR A 324 -3.25 -10.48 -16.27
CA TYR A 324 -3.69 -11.27 -17.42
C TYR A 324 -2.52 -11.97 -18.13
N THR A 325 -1.37 -11.30 -18.27
CA THR A 325 -0.17 -11.89 -18.91
C THR A 325 0.42 -13.09 -18.15
N HIS A 326 0.09 -13.29 -16.88
CA HIS A 326 0.51 -14.47 -16.13
C HIS A 326 -0.42 -15.68 -16.28
N VAL A 327 -1.58 -15.52 -16.92
CA VAL A 327 -2.56 -16.60 -17.15
C VAL A 327 -2.43 -17.22 -18.55
N ASP A 328 -1.53 -16.69 -19.38
CA ASP A 328 -1.45 -16.91 -20.84
C ASP A 328 -1.31 -18.37 -21.30
N ASN A 329 -0.64 -19.26 -20.55
CA ASN A 329 -0.39 -20.61 -21.05
C ASN A 329 -1.67 -21.44 -21.23
N SER A 330 -2.67 -21.29 -20.35
CA SER A 330 -3.94 -22.01 -20.51
C SER A 330 -4.81 -21.42 -21.63
N LEU A 331 -4.76 -20.09 -21.79
CA LEU A 331 -5.45 -19.38 -22.86
C LEU A 331 -4.80 -19.65 -24.23
N LEU A 332 -3.46 -19.77 -24.28
CA LEU A 332 -2.76 -20.18 -25.50
C LEU A 332 -3.13 -21.60 -25.93
N MET A 333 -3.29 -22.54 -25.01
CA MET A 333 -3.76 -23.89 -25.31
C MET A 333 -5.21 -23.91 -25.78
N THR A 334 -6.07 -23.06 -25.20
CA THR A 334 -7.45 -22.87 -25.67
C THR A 334 -7.46 -22.24 -27.06
N ALA A 335 -6.66 -21.21 -27.30
CA ALA A 335 -6.51 -20.62 -28.64
C ALA A 335 -5.94 -21.63 -29.67
N ALA A 336 -4.96 -22.42 -29.26
CA ALA A 336 -4.41 -23.49 -30.10
C ALA A 336 -5.45 -24.56 -30.44
N SER A 337 -6.36 -24.90 -29.53
CA SER A 337 -7.46 -25.84 -29.79
C SER A 337 -8.52 -25.27 -30.73
N LEU A 338 -8.69 -23.94 -30.74
CA LEU A 338 -9.67 -23.25 -31.61
C LEU A 338 -9.10 -22.89 -32.98
N LEU A 339 -7.82 -22.51 -33.03
CA LEU A 339 -7.18 -21.97 -34.24
C LEU A 339 -6.12 -22.89 -34.82
N GLY A 340 -5.65 -23.87 -34.07
CA GLY A 340 -4.55 -24.76 -34.45
C GLY A 340 -5.01 -26.03 -35.11
N SER A 341 -4.20 -26.58 -36.03
CA SER A 341 -4.40 -27.90 -36.59
C SER A 341 -3.93 -28.98 -35.62
N LYS A 342 -4.76 -29.98 -35.36
CA LYS A 342 -4.36 -31.14 -34.55
C LYS A 342 -3.34 -31.99 -35.31
N LYS A 343 -2.38 -32.59 -34.58
CA LYS A 343 -1.33 -33.42 -35.14
C LYS A 343 -1.90 -34.59 -35.99
N ASP A 344 -3.07 -35.10 -35.61
CA ASP A 344 -3.72 -36.23 -36.29
C ASP A 344 -4.29 -35.85 -37.67
N SER A 345 -4.55 -34.53 -37.94
CA SER A 345 -5.05 -34.08 -39.26
C SER A 345 -3.97 -33.97 -40.33
N ILE A 346 -2.70 -34.14 -39.98
CA ILE A 346 -1.56 -34.07 -40.90
C ILE A 346 -1.15 -35.48 -41.37
N SER A 347 -1.42 -36.54 -40.56
CA SER A 347 -1.10 -37.92 -40.91
C SER A 347 -2.04 -38.53 -41.96
N GLU A 348 -3.29 -38.04 -42.07
CA GLU A 348 -4.23 -38.52 -43.09
C GLU A 348 -3.98 -37.93 -44.48
N LYS A 349 -3.33 -36.76 -44.60
CA LYS A 349 -3.03 -36.14 -45.92
C LYS A 349 -1.77 -36.66 -46.61
N SER A 350 -0.94 -37.46 -45.92
CA SER A 350 0.27 -37.99 -46.50
C SER A 350 0.15 -39.39 -47.09
N HIS A 351 -1.05 -40.03 -47.06
CA HIS A 351 -1.27 -41.37 -47.58
C HIS A 351 -2.05 -41.46 -48.92
N ASP A 352 -2.64 -40.34 -49.42
CA ASP A 352 -3.43 -40.35 -50.66
C ASP A 352 -2.64 -39.91 -51.90
N GLY A 353 -1.30 -39.87 -51.84
CA GLY A 353 -0.47 -39.34 -52.93
C GLY A 353 0.50 -40.32 -53.60
N GLN A 354 0.29 -41.64 -53.49
CA GLN A 354 1.09 -42.62 -54.30
C GLN A 354 0.23 -43.72 -54.82
N GLY A 355 -0.24 -43.58 -56.06
CA GLY A 355 -0.88 -44.60 -56.78
C GLY A 355 -1.41 -44.09 -58.12
N GLU A 356 -0.54 -44.05 -59.12
CA GLU A 356 -0.84 -44.33 -60.56
C GLU A 356 0.27 -43.78 -61.46
N SER A 357 1.23 -44.64 -61.80
CA SER A 357 1.91 -44.50 -63.07
C SER A 357 2.42 -45.91 -63.46
N THR A 358 1.63 -46.58 -64.24
CA THR A 358 2.09 -47.67 -65.15
C THR A 358 1.30 -47.58 -66.40
N GLY A 359 2.00 -47.48 -67.51
CA GLY A 359 1.49 -47.63 -68.88
C GLY A 359 2.33 -46.92 -69.86
#